data_8e0ce0cf4553dbeb7ab7c730d2003089
#
_entry.id   8e0ce0cf4553dbeb7ab7c730d2003089
#
_cell.length_a   1.000
_cell.length_b   1.000
_cell.length_c   1.000
_cell.angle_alpha   90.00
_cell.angle_beta   90.00
_cell.angle_gamma   90.00
#
_symmetry.space_group_name_H-M   'P 1'
#
loop_
_entity.id
_entity.type
_entity.pdbx_description
1 polymer ?
#
loop_
_entity_poly.entity_id
_entity_poly.type
_entity_poly.pdbx_seq_one_letter_code
_entity_poly.pdbx_strand_id
1 'polypeptide(L)'
;CFYFENKHFLRDRHVRFFQRTLQVLPERYASLETTRLTIIFFALSGLDVLDALDVIDRNTMIEWIYSLQVLPTEDQANLSRCGFRGSSHIGIPYSTKGPGVLHPYDSGHVAMTYTGLCSLLILGDDLSRVNKQACMAGLRALQLEDGSFYAVPEGSENDIRFIYCAASICYILDDWSGMDIQKAIEYIRGSLSYDSGFGQGAGRESHGGWTYCAIASLCLMGRLEEALSQRELDGIRRWCIMRQQSGFHGRPNKPVDTCYSFWVGATLELLDVFQYTNFDKNRSFILSTQDRLVGGFAKWPDSHPDPLHAYLGLCGLSLIGEPGLRKVHPALNITQRAFQHAEQLQLTWRDNGGSCSRRH
;
A
#
# COMPACT_ATOMS: atom_id res chain seq x y z
N CYS A 1 18.90 24.68 25.81
CA CYS A 1 17.98 24.07 26.79
C CYS A 1 16.52 24.05 26.33
N PHE A 2 16.25 23.90 25.00
CA PHE A 2 14.87 23.86 24.45
C PHE A 2 14.44 22.49 23.90
N TYR A 3 15.13 21.40 24.27
CA TYR A 3 14.94 20.09 23.63
C TYR A 3 14.12 19.07 24.43
N PHE A 4 13.48 19.44 25.52
CA PHE A 4 12.64 18.52 26.33
C PHE A 4 11.19 19.00 26.48
N GLU A 5 10.60 19.59 25.46
CA GLU A 5 9.15 19.63 25.45
C GLU A 5 8.62 18.24 25.13
N ASN A 6 7.87 17.71 26.08
CA ASN A 6 7.15 16.44 25.99
C ASN A 6 6.35 16.45 24.68
N LYS A 7 6.83 15.74 23.66
CA LYS A 7 6.16 15.69 22.36
C LYS A 7 4.94 14.79 22.49
N HIS A 8 3.80 15.41 22.77
CA HIS A 8 2.52 14.70 22.84
C HIS A 8 2.01 14.37 21.44
N PHE A 9 1.52 13.16 21.28
CA PHE A 9 0.79 12.75 20.10
C PHE A 9 -0.60 13.42 20.07
N LEU A 10 -0.87 14.21 19.05
CA LEU A 10 -2.07 15.03 18.92
C LEU A 10 -3.16 14.30 18.12
N ARG A 11 -3.71 13.22 18.68
CA ARG A 11 -4.67 12.32 18.03
C ARG A 11 -5.79 13.08 17.30
N ASP A 12 -6.48 13.98 17.99
CA ASP A 12 -7.65 14.68 17.42
C ASP A 12 -7.27 15.60 16.24
N ARG A 13 -6.07 16.14 16.24
CA ARG A 13 -5.56 16.92 15.09
C ARG A 13 -5.35 16.05 13.87
N HIS A 14 -4.83 14.84 14.06
CA HIS A 14 -4.64 13.88 12.97
C HIS A 14 -5.97 13.36 12.42
N VAL A 15 -6.95 13.08 13.28
CA VAL A 15 -8.31 12.73 12.85
C VAL A 15 -8.89 13.82 11.93
N ARG A 16 -8.80 15.08 12.34
CA ARG A 16 -9.26 16.22 11.54
C ARG A 16 -8.49 16.38 10.24
N PHE A 17 -7.17 16.14 10.26
CA PHE A 17 -6.35 16.18 9.06
C PHE A 17 -6.83 15.18 8.00
N PHE A 18 -7.02 13.92 8.36
CA PHE A 18 -7.50 12.90 7.44
C PHE A 18 -8.95 13.13 7.00
N GLN A 19 -9.80 13.61 7.90
CA GLN A 19 -11.18 13.96 7.56
C GLN A 19 -11.25 15.07 6.51
N ARG A 20 -10.44 16.13 6.63
CA ARG A 20 -10.33 17.19 5.62
C ARG A 20 -9.80 16.65 4.28
N THR A 21 -8.84 15.75 4.31
CA THR A 21 -8.26 15.12 3.12
C THR A 21 -9.32 14.38 2.29
N LEU A 22 -10.34 13.83 2.94
CA LEU A 22 -11.46 13.14 2.27
C LEU A 22 -12.47 14.09 1.62
N GLN A 23 -12.49 15.37 1.97
CA GLN A 23 -13.48 16.34 1.49
C GLN A 23 -13.05 16.97 0.16
N VAL A 24 -12.11 17.90 0.21
CA VAL A 24 -11.61 18.65 -0.95
C VAL A 24 -10.09 18.68 -0.91
N LEU A 25 -9.45 18.28 -2.03
CA LEU A 25 -8.02 18.43 -2.15
C LEU A 25 -7.66 19.92 -2.25
N PRO A 26 -6.74 20.43 -1.43
CA PRO A 26 -6.19 21.78 -1.61
C PRO A 26 -5.59 21.96 -3.02
N GLU A 27 -5.66 23.18 -3.55
CA GLU A 27 -5.15 23.51 -4.89
C GLU A 27 -3.70 23.04 -5.12
N ARG A 28 -2.85 23.11 -4.10
CA ARG A 28 -1.46 22.63 -4.15
C ARG A 28 -1.33 21.11 -4.43
N TYR A 29 -2.41 20.35 -4.26
CA TYR A 29 -2.46 18.90 -4.54
C TYR A 29 -3.27 18.58 -5.81
N ALA A 30 -3.67 19.58 -6.59
CA ALA A 30 -4.44 19.37 -7.83
C ALA A 30 -3.77 18.43 -8.82
N SER A 31 -2.44 18.39 -8.85
CA SER A 31 -1.66 17.44 -9.65
C SER A 31 -1.86 15.97 -9.24
N LEU A 32 -2.39 15.70 -8.06
CA LEU A 32 -2.66 14.37 -7.53
C LEU A 32 -4.12 13.91 -7.79
N GLU A 33 -4.92 14.71 -8.51
CA GLU A 33 -6.32 14.37 -8.78
C GLU A 33 -6.48 13.03 -9.53
N THR A 34 -5.58 12.72 -10.46
CA THR A 34 -5.60 11.44 -11.19
C THR A 34 -5.30 10.21 -10.34
N THR A 35 -4.68 10.40 -9.17
CA THR A 35 -4.37 9.37 -8.17
C THR A 35 -5.16 9.56 -6.88
N ARG A 36 -6.32 10.19 -6.94
CA ARG A 36 -7.14 10.54 -5.78
C ARG A 36 -7.47 9.32 -4.92
N LEU A 37 -7.66 8.15 -5.50
CA LEU A 37 -7.93 6.92 -4.75
C LEU A 37 -6.80 6.55 -3.77
N THR A 38 -5.54 6.78 -4.14
CA THR A 38 -4.41 6.60 -3.22
C THR A 38 -4.47 7.57 -2.04
N ILE A 39 -4.82 8.82 -2.28
CA ILE A 39 -4.96 9.84 -1.22
C ILE A 39 -6.11 9.47 -0.28
N ILE A 40 -7.22 9.03 -0.83
CA ILE A 40 -8.37 8.51 -0.08
C ILE A 40 -7.94 7.31 0.78
N PHE A 41 -7.16 6.39 0.22
CA PHE A 41 -6.60 5.28 0.98
C PHE A 41 -5.77 5.75 2.18
N PHE A 42 -4.86 6.70 2.01
CA PHE A 42 -4.08 7.23 3.13
C PHE A 42 -4.97 7.80 4.23
N ALA A 43 -6.02 8.52 3.86
CA ALA A 43 -6.95 9.11 4.83
C ALA A 43 -7.80 8.04 5.53
N LEU A 44 -8.38 7.10 4.80
CA LEU A 44 -9.20 6.02 5.36
C LEU A 44 -8.38 5.11 6.27
N SER A 45 -7.21 4.68 5.82
CA SER A 45 -6.33 3.83 6.63
C SER A 45 -5.77 4.59 7.82
N GLY A 46 -5.47 5.88 7.69
CA GLY A 46 -5.09 6.74 8.80
C GLY A 46 -6.18 6.83 9.87
N LEU A 47 -7.42 7.03 9.47
CA LEU A 47 -8.58 7.02 10.38
C LEU A 47 -8.79 5.65 11.03
N ASP A 48 -8.54 4.56 10.31
CA ASP A 48 -8.63 3.22 10.87
C ASP A 48 -7.54 2.98 11.94
N VAL A 49 -6.31 3.39 11.67
CA VAL A 49 -5.21 3.32 12.66
C VAL A 49 -5.53 4.14 13.91
N LEU A 50 -6.19 5.29 13.76
CA LEU A 50 -6.64 6.18 14.85
C LEU A 50 -7.90 5.68 15.56
N ASP A 51 -8.50 4.58 15.12
CA ASP A 51 -9.82 4.12 15.60
C ASP A 51 -10.90 5.21 15.52
N ALA A 52 -11.01 5.84 14.35
CA ALA A 52 -11.85 7.01 14.11
C ALA A 52 -12.66 6.94 12.80
N LEU A 53 -12.98 5.75 12.31
CA LEU A 53 -13.81 5.58 11.10
C LEU A 53 -15.28 6.00 11.28
N ASP A 54 -15.70 6.26 12.49
CA ASP A 54 -17.04 6.75 12.83
C ASP A 54 -17.29 8.20 12.36
N VAL A 55 -16.24 8.95 12.04
CA VAL A 55 -16.35 10.33 11.55
C VAL A 55 -16.73 10.45 10.07
N ILE A 56 -16.85 9.32 9.35
CA ILE A 56 -17.14 9.28 7.91
C ILE A 56 -18.40 8.47 7.60
N ASP A 57 -19.03 8.79 6.47
CA ASP A 57 -20.09 7.96 5.89
C ASP A 57 -19.45 6.84 5.05
N ARG A 58 -19.39 5.64 5.62
CA ARG A 58 -18.78 4.47 4.98
C ARG A 58 -19.47 4.08 3.68
N ASN A 59 -20.79 4.13 3.65
CA ASN A 59 -21.58 3.71 2.49
C ASN A 59 -21.32 4.63 1.30
N THR A 60 -21.29 5.93 1.50
CA THR A 60 -20.95 6.90 0.47
C THR A 60 -19.54 6.65 -0.07
N MET A 61 -18.57 6.36 0.80
CA MET A 61 -17.20 6.04 0.39
C MET A 61 -17.12 4.75 -0.41
N ILE A 62 -17.81 3.70 0.00
CA ILE A 62 -17.87 2.41 -0.71
C ILE A 62 -18.45 2.61 -2.11
N GLU A 63 -19.58 3.32 -2.26
CA GLU A 63 -20.19 3.59 -3.54
C GLU A 63 -19.26 4.37 -4.47
N TRP A 64 -18.57 5.38 -3.94
CA TRP A 64 -17.60 6.14 -4.72
C TRP A 64 -16.43 5.26 -5.22
N ILE A 65 -15.88 4.38 -4.38
CA ILE A 65 -14.79 3.48 -4.76
C ILE A 65 -15.25 2.52 -5.85
N TYR A 66 -16.41 1.91 -5.73
CA TYR A 66 -16.96 1.04 -6.77
C TYR A 66 -17.24 1.77 -8.07
N SER A 67 -17.57 3.06 -8.02
CA SER A 67 -17.73 3.87 -9.23
C SER A 67 -16.45 4.01 -10.05
N LEU A 68 -15.30 3.73 -9.47
CA LEU A 68 -13.99 3.77 -10.14
C LEU A 68 -13.60 2.43 -10.76
N GLN A 69 -14.38 1.37 -10.54
CA GLN A 69 -14.09 0.06 -11.12
C GLN A 69 -14.32 0.08 -12.64
N VAL A 70 -13.30 -0.35 -13.38
CA VAL A 70 -13.38 -0.57 -14.83
C VAL A 70 -13.88 -2.00 -15.05
N LEU A 71 -15.13 -2.13 -15.44
CA LEU A 71 -15.79 -3.41 -15.65
C LEU A 71 -15.65 -3.87 -17.11
N PRO A 72 -15.76 -5.20 -17.37
CA PRO A 72 -15.76 -5.72 -18.73
C PRO A 72 -16.89 -5.16 -19.58
N THR A 73 -16.61 -4.89 -20.86
CA THR A 73 -17.63 -4.65 -21.88
C THR A 73 -18.38 -5.94 -22.20
N GLU A 74 -19.53 -5.84 -22.87
CA GLU A 74 -20.34 -7.01 -23.24
C GLU A 74 -19.55 -8.03 -24.08
N ASP A 75 -18.72 -7.55 -25.00
CA ASP A 75 -17.83 -8.37 -25.84
C ASP A 75 -16.51 -8.76 -25.15
N GLN A 76 -16.31 -8.33 -23.90
CA GLN A 76 -15.09 -8.55 -23.13
C GLN A 76 -13.78 -8.04 -23.78
N ALA A 77 -13.88 -7.15 -24.76
CA ALA A 77 -12.72 -6.64 -25.50
C ALA A 77 -11.75 -5.82 -24.63
N ASN A 78 -12.22 -5.29 -23.49
CA ASN A 78 -11.42 -4.48 -22.55
C ASN A 78 -10.91 -5.24 -21.32
N LEU A 79 -10.95 -6.57 -21.30
CA LEU A 79 -10.49 -7.35 -20.13
C LEU A 79 -9.07 -6.99 -19.67
N SER A 80 -8.17 -6.75 -20.62
CA SER A 80 -6.80 -6.32 -20.35
C SER A 80 -6.69 -4.94 -19.70
N ARG A 81 -7.78 -4.20 -19.60
CA ARG A 81 -7.84 -2.85 -19.04
C ARG A 81 -8.62 -2.76 -17.73
N CYS A 82 -9.17 -3.88 -17.24
CA CYS A 82 -9.99 -3.92 -16.04
C CYS A 82 -9.16 -3.73 -14.76
N GLY A 83 -9.80 -3.18 -13.74
CA GLY A 83 -9.23 -2.83 -12.44
C GLY A 83 -9.93 -1.60 -11.89
N PHE A 84 -9.23 -0.77 -11.14
CA PHE A 84 -9.75 0.49 -10.63
C PHE A 84 -8.97 1.67 -11.20
N ARG A 85 -9.68 2.75 -11.57
CA ARG A 85 -9.07 4.04 -11.93
C ARG A 85 -8.81 4.87 -10.67
N GLY A 86 -7.98 5.91 -10.83
CA GLY A 86 -7.61 6.76 -9.70
C GLY A 86 -8.60 7.87 -9.37
N SER A 87 -9.46 8.25 -10.31
CA SER A 87 -10.39 9.37 -10.17
C SER A 87 -11.61 9.22 -11.06
N SER A 88 -12.71 9.85 -10.66
CA SER A 88 -13.93 9.98 -11.47
C SER A 88 -13.79 10.93 -12.67
N HIS A 89 -12.71 11.71 -12.72
CA HIS A 89 -12.42 12.66 -13.80
C HIS A 89 -11.67 12.04 -14.97
N ILE A 90 -11.30 10.77 -14.89
CA ILE A 90 -10.64 10.02 -15.95
C ILE A 90 -11.50 8.82 -16.38
N GLY A 91 -11.40 8.45 -17.66
CA GLY A 91 -12.19 7.37 -18.23
C GLY A 91 -13.62 7.80 -18.59
N ILE A 92 -14.51 6.83 -18.67
CA ILE A 92 -15.93 7.05 -18.96
C ILE A 92 -16.76 7.19 -17.69
N PRO A 93 -17.91 7.89 -17.74
CA PRO A 93 -18.82 7.96 -16.60
C PRO A 93 -19.26 6.58 -16.12
N TYR A 94 -19.36 6.43 -14.80
CA TYR A 94 -19.82 5.19 -14.18
C TYR A 94 -21.24 4.84 -14.62
N SER A 95 -21.42 3.56 -14.95
CA SER A 95 -22.73 2.97 -15.24
C SER A 95 -22.86 1.64 -14.50
N THR A 96 -24.00 1.40 -13.85
CA THR A 96 -24.30 0.13 -13.18
C THR A 96 -24.38 -1.05 -14.15
N LYS A 97 -24.59 -0.77 -15.45
CA LYS A 97 -24.64 -1.77 -16.52
C LYS A 97 -23.27 -2.07 -17.15
N GLY A 98 -22.22 -1.44 -16.64
CA GLY A 98 -20.88 -1.47 -17.21
C GLY A 98 -20.71 -0.50 -18.38
N PRO A 99 -19.53 -0.47 -19.02
CA PRO A 99 -19.18 0.53 -20.03
C PRO A 99 -19.83 0.32 -21.41
N GLY A 100 -20.52 -0.76 -21.67
CA GLY A 100 -21.21 -1.05 -22.94
C GLY A 100 -20.29 -1.10 -24.18
N VAL A 101 -19.47 -0.09 -24.38
CA VAL A 101 -18.55 0.06 -25.53
C VAL A 101 -17.12 0.30 -25.03
N LEU A 102 -16.13 -0.25 -25.74
CA LEU A 102 -14.71 -0.03 -25.47
C LEU A 102 -14.35 1.45 -25.60
N HIS A 103 -13.70 1.99 -24.58
CA HIS A 103 -13.11 3.33 -24.58
C HIS A 103 -11.58 3.22 -24.55
N PRO A 104 -10.84 3.82 -25.51
CA PRO A 104 -9.40 3.57 -25.70
C PRO A 104 -8.51 3.88 -24.50
N TYR A 105 -8.91 4.84 -23.66
CA TYR A 105 -8.10 5.32 -22.52
C TYR A 105 -8.72 5.01 -21.17
N ASP A 106 -9.83 4.27 -21.12
CA ASP A 106 -10.45 3.84 -19.87
C ASP A 106 -9.79 2.57 -19.37
N SER A 107 -8.92 2.70 -18.38
CA SER A 107 -8.18 1.57 -17.83
C SER A 107 -7.98 1.68 -16.33
N GLY A 108 -7.83 0.51 -15.68
CA GLY A 108 -7.34 0.42 -14.33
C GLY A 108 -5.86 0.79 -14.24
N HIS A 109 -5.45 1.15 -13.04
CA HIS A 109 -4.06 1.40 -12.66
C HIS A 109 -3.71 0.45 -11.52
N VAL A 110 -2.58 -0.27 -11.59
CA VAL A 110 -2.26 -1.32 -10.61
C VAL A 110 -2.22 -0.80 -9.16
N ALA A 111 -1.67 0.39 -8.94
CA ALA A 111 -1.63 0.99 -7.61
C ALA A 111 -3.02 1.44 -7.13
N MET A 112 -3.89 1.88 -8.03
CA MET A 112 -5.27 2.27 -7.72
C MET A 112 -6.13 1.05 -7.42
N THR A 113 -5.93 -0.05 -8.11
CA THR A 113 -6.59 -1.33 -7.82
C THR A 113 -6.19 -1.82 -6.43
N TYR A 114 -4.91 -1.79 -6.09
CA TYR A 114 -4.43 -2.13 -4.75
C TYR A 114 -5.05 -1.24 -3.67
N THR A 115 -4.95 0.07 -3.81
CA THR A 115 -5.47 1.02 -2.80
C THR A 115 -6.99 1.01 -2.73
N GLY A 116 -7.68 0.76 -3.83
CA GLY A 116 -9.13 0.60 -3.87
C GLY A 116 -9.61 -0.62 -3.10
N LEU A 117 -8.99 -1.77 -3.32
CA LEU A 117 -9.31 -3.00 -2.59
C LEU A 117 -9.00 -2.87 -1.08
N CYS A 118 -7.85 -2.29 -0.73
CA CYS A 118 -7.51 -2.01 0.67
C CYS A 118 -8.54 -1.08 1.32
N SER A 119 -8.96 -0.03 0.63
CA SER A 119 -9.97 0.92 1.14
C SER A 119 -11.32 0.24 1.38
N LEU A 120 -11.76 -0.64 0.49
CA LEU A 120 -12.98 -1.43 0.67
C LEU A 120 -12.88 -2.34 1.90
N LEU A 121 -11.74 -3.00 2.11
CA LEU A 121 -11.51 -3.82 3.31
C LEU A 121 -11.55 -2.99 4.61
N ILE A 122 -10.93 -1.82 4.61
CA ILE A 122 -10.95 -0.88 5.74
C ILE A 122 -12.37 -0.48 6.09
N LEU A 123 -13.22 -0.24 5.09
CA LEU A 123 -14.61 0.14 5.26
C LEU A 123 -15.54 -1.03 5.62
N GLY A 124 -15.02 -2.25 5.66
CA GLY A 124 -15.78 -3.45 6.02
C GLY A 124 -16.62 -4.04 4.88
N ASP A 125 -16.34 -3.65 3.63
CA ASP A 125 -17.01 -4.22 2.45
C ASP A 125 -16.64 -5.69 2.25
N ASP A 126 -17.55 -6.47 1.68
CA ASP A 126 -17.37 -7.92 1.45
C ASP A 126 -16.71 -8.27 0.12
N LEU A 127 -16.35 -7.26 -0.68
CA LEU A 127 -15.78 -7.37 -2.03
C LEU A 127 -16.65 -8.14 -3.03
N SER A 128 -17.94 -8.36 -2.73
CA SER A 128 -18.86 -9.12 -3.60
C SER A 128 -19.09 -8.45 -4.96
N ARG A 129 -18.92 -7.13 -5.04
CA ARG A 129 -19.08 -6.33 -6.25
C ARG A 129 -17.80 -6.18 -7.07
N VAL A 130 -16.68 -6.70 -6.58
CA VAL A 130 -15.42 -6.74 -7.33
C VAL A 130 -15.48 -7.87 -8.36
N ASN A 131 -15.27 -7.53 -9.63
CA ASN A 131 -15.12 -8.55 -10.67
C ASN A 131 -13.68 -9.11 -10.62
N LYS A 132 -13.50 -10.17 -9.82
CA LYS A 132 -12.19 -10.78 -9.58
C LYS A 132 -11.53 -11.29 -10.85
N GLN A 133 -12.31 -11.97 -11.72
CA GLN A 133 -11.81 -12.52 -12.97
C GLN A 133 -11.29 -11.40 -13.89
N ALA A 134 -12.02 -10.31 -13.99
CA ALA A 134 -11.59 -9.15 -14.78
C ALA A 134 -10.35 -8.47 -14.18
N CYS A 135 -10.28 -8.34 -12.85
CA CYS A 135 -9.08 -7.83 -12.18
C CYS A 135 -7.85 -8.70 -12.47
N MET A 136 -7.99 -10.01 -12.45
CA MET A 136 -6.89 -10.94 -12.78
C MET A 136 -6.48 -10.82 -14.24
N ALA A 137 -7.42 -10.70 -15.16
CA ALA A 137 -7.13 -10.52 -16.58
C ALA A 137 -6.40 -9.19 -16.85
N GLY A 138 -6.85 -8.10 -16.22
CA GLY A 138 -6.17 -6.81 -16.30
C GLY A 138 -4.76 -6.85 -15.73
N LEU A 139 -4.57 -7.53 -14.61
CA LEU A 139 -3.27 -7.68 -13.97
C LEU A 139 -2.27 -8.49 -14.82
N ARG A 140 -2.71 -9.62 -15.39
CA ARG A 140 -1.89 -10.43 -16.30
C ARG A 140 -1.37 -9.62 -17.49
N ALA A 141 -2.20 -8.74 -18.03
CA ALA A 141 -1.84 -7.89 -19.17
C ALA A 141 -0.75 -6.86 -18.85
N LEU A 142 -0.50 -6.57 -17.58
CA LEU A 142 0.50 -5.60 -17.14
C LEU A 142 1.86 -6.22 -16.85
N GLN A 143 1.96 -7.55 -16.70
CA GLN A 143 3.22 -8.21 -16.40
C GLN A 143 4.11 -8.32 -17.64
N LEU A 144 5.36 -7.89 -17.49
CA LEU A 144 6.38 -7.95 -18.54
C LEU A 144 7.14 -9.28 -18.52
N GLU A 145 7.89 -9.55 -19.58
CA GLU A 145 8.70 -10.77 -19.72
C GLU A 145 9.76 -10.92 -18.62
N ASP A 146 10.26 -9.82 -18.07
CA ASP A 146 11.22 -9.82 -16.98
C ASP A 146 10.59 -10.05 -15.59
N GLY A 147 9.26 -10.17 -15.53
CA GLY A 147 8.51 -10.38 -14.29
C GLY A 147 8.02 -9.12 -13.60
N SER A 148 8.46 -7.94 -14.02
CA SER A 148 7.95 -6.65 -13.52
C SER A 148 6.58 -6.30 -14.11
N PHE A 149 5.98 -5.22 -13.63
CA PHE A 149 4.67 -4.77 -14.06
C PHE A 149 4.70 -3.33 -14.54
N TYR A 150 3.94 -3.03 -15.60
CA TYR A 150 3.48 -1.67 -15.84
C TYR A 150 2.36 -1.29 -14.87
N ALA A 151 2.18 0.01 -14.66
CA ALA A 151 1.05 0.53 -13.90
C ALA A 151 -0.24 0.52 -14.71
N VAL A 152 -0.12 0.79 -16.01
CA VAL A 152 -1.23 0.94 -16.99
C VAL A 152 -0.89 0.23 -18.30
N PRO A 153 -1.90 -0.16 -19.10
CA PRO A 153 -1.68 -0.89 -20.35
C PRO A 153 -0.85 -0.16 -21.42
N GLU A 154 -0.91 1.16 -21.44
CA GLU A 154 -0.17 1.98 -22.39
C GLU A 154 1.34 2.00 -22.11
N GLY A 155 1.75 1.50 -20.97
CA GLY A 155 3.13 1.52 -20.52
C GLY A 155 3.41 2.61 -19.49
N SER A 156 4.37 2.37 -18.65
CA SER A 156 4.83 3.25 -17.60
C SER A 156 6.24 2.85 -17.17
N GLU A 157 6.73 3.46 -16.10
CA GLU A 157 7.81 2.84 -15.34
C GLU A 157 7.40 1.42 -14.93
N ASN A 158 8.38 0.53 -14.89
CA ASN A 158 8.19 -0.83 -14.43
C ASN A 158 9.25 -1.13 -13.37
N ASP A 159 8.83 -1.39 -12.18
CA ASP A 159 9.73 -1.67 -11.07
C ASP A 159 9.03 -2.45 -9.94
N ILE A 160 9.79 -2.72 -8.90
CA ILE A 160 9.37 -3.56 -7.79
C ILE A 160 8.15 -3.03 -7.02
N ARG A 161 7.85 -1.72 -7.10
CA ARG A 161 6.64 -1.14 -6.48
C ARG A 161 5.38 -1.77 -7.05
N PHE A 162 5.34 -1.99 -8.35
CA PHE A 162 4.16 -2.53 -9.01
C PHE A 162 4.07 -4.05 -8.87
N ILE A 163 5.18 -4.74 -8.65
CA ILE A 163 5.14 -6.14 -8.16
C ILE A 163 4.46 -6.20 -6.80
N TYR A 164 4.78 -5.28 -5.89
CA TYR A 164 4.12 -5.20 -4.60
C TYR A 164 2.62 -4.96 -4.71
N CYS A 165 2.19 -4.03 -5.56
CA CYS A 165 0.77 -3.80 -5.83
C CYS A 165 0.10 -5.06 -6.38
N ALA A 166 0.72 -5.73 -7.36
CA ALA A 166 0.20 -6.96 -7.95
C ALA A 166 0.09 -8.10 -6.93
N ALA A 167 1.12 -8.32 -6.11
CA ALA A 167 1.11 -9.32 -5.04
C ALA A 167 0.01 -9.03 -4.00
N SER A 168 -0.18 -7.76 -3.64
CA SER A 168 -1.23 -7.35 -2.72
C SER A 168 -2.63 -7.61 -3.28
N ILE A 169 -2.87 -7.31 -4.56
CA ILE A 169 -4.14 -7.58 -5.24
C ILE A 169 -4.43 -9.09 -5.26
N CYS A 170 -3.46 -9.89 -5.67
CA CYS A 170 -3.60 -11.35 -5.70
C CYS A 170 -3.86 -11.94 -4.31
N TYR A 171 -3.16 -11.43 -3.29
CA TYR A 171 -3.36 -11.85 -1.92
C TYR A 171 -4.78 -11.53 -1.42
N ILE A 172 -5.23 -10.28 -1.59
CA ILE A 172 -6.54 -9.83 -1.13
C ILE A 172 -7.67 -10.63 -1.80
N LEU A 173 -7.58 -10.86 -3.11
CA LEU A 173 -8.59 -11.59 -3.87
C LEU A 173 -8.46 -13.13 -3.77
N ASP A 174 -7.44 -13.63 -3.07
CA ASP A 174 -7.12 -15.06 -2.95
C ASP A 174 -7.02 -15.76 -4.33
N ASP A 175 -6.41 -15.05 -5.28
CA ASP A 175 -6.26 -15.53 -6.66
C ASP A 175 -4.91 -15.05 -7.23
N TRP A 176 -4.02 -16.00 -7.50
CA TRP A 176 -2.68 -15.74 -8.04
C TRP A 176 -2.59 -15.94 -9.56
N SER A 177 -3.72 -16.18 -10.23
CA SER A 177 -3.74 -16.32 -11.69
C SER A 177 -3.43 -15.02 -12.44
N GLY A 178 -3.42 -13.88 -11.74
CA GLY A 178 -3.10 -12.57 -12.28
C GLY A 178 -1.61 -12.31 -12.50
N MET A 179 -0.72 -13.17 -12.01
CA MET A 179 0.72 -13.00 -12.16
C MET A 179 1.47 -14.32 -12.26
N ASP A 180 2.59 -14.28 -12.99
CA ASP A 180 3.62 -15.32 -12.94
C ASP A 180 4.52 -15.05 -11.73
N ILE A 181 4.30 -15.80 -10.65
CA ILE A 181 5.02 -15.63 -9.40
C ILE A 181 6.52 -15.89 -9.57
N GLN A 182 6.89 -16.90 -10.35
CA GLN A 182 8.29 -17.27 -10.53
C GLN A 182 9.06 -16.15 -11.22
N LYS A 183 8.52 -15.58 -12.28
CA LYS A 183 9.13 -14.42 -12.97
C LYS A 183 9.24 -13.20 -12.05
N ALA A 184 8.22 -12.94 -11.23
CA ALA A 184 8.25 -11.86 -10.25
C ALA A 184 9.36 -12.07 -9.21
N ILE A 185 9.53 -13.28 -8.70
CA ILE A 185 10.60 -13.64 -7.76
C ILE A 185 11.98 -13.43 -8.44
N GLU A 186 12.14 -13.83 -9.69
CA GLU A 186 13.41 -13.64 -10.43
C GLU A 186 13.75 -12.15 -10.58
N TYR A 187 12.76 -11.30 -10.88
CA TYR A 187 12.96 -9.85 -10.92
C TYR A 187 13.37 -9.28 -9.56
N ILE A 188 12.70 -9.71 -8.49
CA ILE A 188 13.04 -9.30 -7.12
C ILE A 188 14.46 -9.70 -6.78
N ARG A 189 14.84 -10.95 -7.02
CA ARG A 189 16.20 -11.43 -6.77
C ARG A 189 17.24 -10.66 -7.55
N GLY A 190 16.97 -10.36 -8.82
CA GLY A 190 17.84 -9.54 -9.67
C GLY A 190 18.02 -8.11 -9.19
N SER A 191 17.08 -7.60 -8.39
CA SER A 191 17.10 -6.25 -7.80
C SER A 191 17.89 -6.15 -6.49
N LEU A 192 18.32 -7.29 -5.92
CA LEU A 192 19.19 -7.32 -4.74
C LEU A 192 20.56 -6.75 -5.08
N SER A 193 20.98 -5.71 -4.36
CA SER A 193 22.25 -5.04 -4.58
C SER A 193 23.38 -5.68 -3.77
N TYR A 194 24.60 -5.34 -4.13
CA TYR A 194 25.82 -5.86 -3.48
C TYR A 194 25.89 -5.54 -1.98
N ASP A 195 25.24 -4.45 -1.53
CA ASP A 195 25.20 -4.03 -0.13
C ASP A 195 24.05 -4.66 0.67
N SER A 196 23.30 -5.57 0.07
CA SER A 196 22.18 -6.33 0.65
C SER A 196 20.85 -5.57 0.78
N GLY A 197 20.74 -4.34 0.27
CA GLY A 197 19.45 -3.71 0.05
C GLY A 197 18.91 -4.03 -1.34
N PHE A 198 17.66 -3.65 -1.61
CA PHE A 198 17.05 -3.76 -2.93
C PHE A 198 17.01 -2.42 -3.63
N GLY A 199 17.36 -2.39 -4.90
CA GLY A 199 17.20 -1.24 -5.77
C GLY A 199 15.89 -1.28 -6.56
N GLN A 200 15.70 -0.28 -7.40
CA GLN A 200 14.55 -0.19 -8.30
C GLN A 200 14.49 -1.37 -9.29
N GLY A 201 15.63 -1.86 -9.70
CA GLY A 201 15.85 -3.01 -10.56
C GLY A 201 17.31 -3.44 -10.49
N ALA A 202 17.74 -4.32 -11.38
CA ALA A 202 19.10 -4.83 -11.42
C ALA A 202 20.15 -3.72 -11.56
N GLY A 203 21.20 -3.76 -10.74
CA GLY A 203 22.31 -2.80 -10.77
C GLY A 203 21.99 -1.41 -10.26
N ARG A 204 20.81 -1.21 -9.63
CA ARG A 204 20.41 0.07 -9.07
C ARG A 204 20.79 0.18 -7.59
N GLU A 205 20.93 1.43 -7.11
CA GLU A 205 21.23 1.74 -5.71
C GLU A 205 20.14 1.20 -4.77
N SER A 206 20.55 0.62 -3.65
CA SER A 206 19.64 0.15 -2.60
C SER A 206 18.85 1.28 -1.97
N HIS A 207 17.58 1.02 -1.69
CA HIS A 207 16.65 2.00 -1.16
C HIS A 207 15.61 1.34 -0.26
N GLY A 208 15.23 2.01 0.83
CA GLY A 208 14.31 1.47 1.84
C GLY A 208 12.90 1.15 1.29
N GLY A 209 12.40 1.98 0.39
CA GLY A 209 11.09 1.76 -0.26
C GLY A 209 11.07 0.54 -1.17
N TRP A 210 12.10 0.37 -1.99
CA TRP A 210 12.25 -0.83 -2.84
C TRP A 210 12.47 -2.09 -2.01
N THR A 211 13.25 -1.99 -0.94
CA THR A 211 13.50 -3.11 -0.02
C THR A 211 12.21 -3.55 0.66
N TYR A 212 11.37 -2.61 1.10
CA TYR A 212 10.04 -2.93 1.62
C TYR A 212 9.19 -3.66 0.58
N CYS A 213 9.09 -3.12 -0.63
CA CYS A 213 8.29 -3.74 -1.70
C CYS A 213 8.76 -5.16 -2.02
N ALA A 214 10.07 -5.40 -2.04
CA ALA A 214 10.64 -6.73 -2.25
C ALA A 214 10.25 -7.72 -1.15
N ILE A 215 10.53 -7.38 0.09
CA ILE A 215 10.29 -8.28 1.24
C ILE A 215 8.79 -8.50 1.47
N ALA A 216 7.98 -7.43 1.43
CA ALA A 216 6.54 -7.54 1.60
C ALA A 216 5.89 -8.40 0.49
N SER A 217 6.32 -8.25 -0.76
CA SER A 217 5.86 -9.07 -1.87
C SER A 217 6.16 -10.55 -1.65
N LEU A 218 7.39 -10.89 -1.26
CA LEU A 218 7.79 -12.27 -0.97
C LEU A 218 7.02 -12.86 0.22
N CYS A 219 6.74 -12.06 1.25
CA CYS A 219 5.92 -12.47 2.38
C CYS A 219 4.47 -12.75 1.96
N LEU A 220 3.86 -11.88 1.15
CA LEU A 220 2.50 -12.07 0.64
C LEU A 220 2.38 -13.29 -0.27
N MET A 221 3.41 -13.58 -1.04
CA MET A 221 3.51 -14.79 -1.86
C MET A 221 3.75 -16.07 -1.04
N GLY A 222 4.16 -15.94 0.22
CA GLY A 222 4.59 -17.08 1.05
C GLY A 222 5.90 -17.72 0.57
N ARG A 223 6.80 -16.96 -0.07
CA ARG A 223 8.00 -17.45 -0.74
C ARG A 223 9.31 -16.82 -0.23
N LEU A 224 9.29 -16.15 0.93
CA LEU A 224 10.45 -15.43 1.44
C LEU A 224 11.69 -16.34 1.60
N GLU A 225 11.55 -17.46 2.29
CA GLU A 225 12.64 -18.38 2.59
C GLU A 225 13.04 -19.25 1.39
N GLU A 226 12.15 -19.42 0.43
CA GLU A 226 12.46 -20.08 -0.86
C GLU A 226 13.26 -19.14 -1.78
N ALA A 227 12.87 -17.86 -1.79
CA ALA A 227 13.48 -16.88 -2.68
C ALA A 227 14.83 -16.38 -2.19
N LEU A 228 15.05 -16.29 -0.88
CA LEU A 228 16.25 -15.70 -0.28
C LEU A 228 16.90 -16.66 0.70
N SER A 229 18.21 -16.85 0.55
CA SER A 229 19.00 -17.64 1.50
C SER A 229 19.10 -16.96 2.86
N GLN A 230 19.42 -17.72 3.90
CA GLN A 230 19.63 -17.18 5.25
C GLN A 230 20.70 -16.09 5.27
N ARG A 231 21.78 -16.27 4.50
CA ARG A 231 22.85 -15.26 4.37
C ARG A 231 22.36 -13.95 3.75
N GLU A 232 21.50 -14.03 2.72
CA GLU A 232 20.88 -12.86 2.10
C GLU A 232 19.92 -12.18 3.07
N LEU A 233 19.08 -12.94 3.78
CA LEU A 233 18.17 -12.41 4.80
C LEU A 233 18.94 -11.69 5.93
N ASP A 234 20.02 -12.25 6.41
CA ASP A 234 20.86 -11.62 7.44
C ASP A 234 21.53 -10.33 6.93
N GLY A 235 21.93 -10.32 5.67
CA GLY A 235 22.44 -9.11 5.00
C GLY A 235 21.37 -8.01 4.93
N ILE A 236 20.14 -8.37 4.54
CA ILE A 236 19.01 -7.43 4.44
C ILE A 236 18.63 -6.89 5.84
N ARG A 237 18.58 -7.73 6.86
CA ARG A 237 18.36 -7.31 8.27
C ARG A 237 19.38 -6.26 8.68
N ARG A 238 20.67 -6.55 8.46
CA ARG A 238 21.75 -5.62 8.76
C ARG A 238 21.59 -4.30 8.01
N TRP A 239 21.34 -4.36 6.69
CA TRP A 239 21.17 -3.16 5.87
C TRP A 239 20.04 -2.29 6.41
N CYS A 240 18.88 -2.86 6.76
CA CYS A 240 17.74 -2.15 7.29
C CYS A 240 18.01 -1.54 8.69
N ILE A 241 18.64 -2.27 9.60
CA ILE A 241 19.02 -1.76 10.94
C ILE A 241 19.95 -0.56 10.82
N MET A 242 20.88 -0.59 9.88
CA MET A 242 21.83 0.49 9.63
C MET A 242 21.19 1.76 9.04
N ARG A 243 19.90 1.72 8.69
CA ARG A 243 19.15 2.91 8.24
C ARG A 243 18.68 3.79 9.39
N GLN A 244 18.75 3.33 10.64
CA GLN A 244 18.36 4.16 11.76
C GLN A 244 19.47 5.14 12.17
N GLN A 245 19.07 6.40 12.34
CA GLN A 245 19.84 7.46 12.99
C GLN A 245 19.03 7.98 14.20
N SER A 246 18.19 9.00 14.01
CA SER A 246 17.09 9.33 14.92
C SER A 246 15.83 8.53 14.54
N GLY A 247 15.14 8.92 13.47
CA GLY A 247 14.26 8.03 12.69
C GLY A 247 15.08 7.22 11.70
N PHE A 248 14.51 6.98 10.52
CA PHE A 248 15.14 6.19 9.46
C PHE A 248 15.40 7.04 8.22
N HIS A 249 16.49 6.77 7.53
CA HIS A 249 16.72 7.30 6.18
C HIS A 249 16.53 6.20 5.13
N GLY A 250 16.23 6.62 3.90
CA GLY A 250 15.91 5.67 2.82
C GLY A 250 17.12 4.99 2.22
N ARG A 251 18.29 5.62 2.30
CA ARG A 251 19.56 5.11 1.81
C ARG A 251 20.73 5.83 2.47
N PRO A 252 21.95 5.29 2.41
CA PRO A 252 23.14 5.92 2.99
C PRO A 252 23.32 7.38 2.55
N ASN A 253 23.76 8.22 3.45
CA ASN A 253 24.07 9.63 3.22
C ASN A 253 22.87 10.52 2.83
N LYS A 254 21.63 10.05 3.05
CA LYS A 254 20.43 10.88 2.93
C LYS A 254 19.88 11.27 4.28
N PRO A 255 19.17 12.41 4.37
CA PRO A 255 18.54 12.81 5.63
C PRO A 255 17.45 11.82 6.05
N VAL A 256 17.18 11.79 7.36
CA VAL A 256 16.07 11.05 7.94
C VAL A 256 14.74 11.62 7.42
N ASP A 257 13.81 10.74 7.09
CA ASP A 257 12.52 11.08 6.49
C ASP A 257 11.43 10.23 7.17
N THR A 258 10.35 10.85 7.54
CA THR A 258 9.25 10.24 8.30
C THR A 258 8.71 8.96 7.66
N CYS A 259 8.62 8.88 6.34
CA CYS A 259 8.04 7.72 5.66
C CYS A 259 8.85 6.43 5.85
N TYR A 260 10.15 6.54 6.05
CA TYR A 260 11.00 5.36 6.25
C TYR A 260 10.86 4.73 7.64
N SER A 261 10.26 5.42 8.60
CA SER A 261 9.82 4.78 9.85
C SER A 261 8.83 3.65 9.59
N PHE A 262 8.07 3.73 8.49
CA PHE A 262 7.25 2.62 8.02
C PHE A 262 8.01 1.72 7.02
N TRP A 263 8.56 2.27 5.92
CA TRP A 263 9.16 1.40 4.89
C TRP A 263 10.26 0.50 5.44
N VAL A 264 11.18 1.05 6.19
CA VAL A 264 12.27 0.28 6.83
C VAL A 264 11.77 -0.42 8.09
N GLY A 265 10.96 0.25 8.90
CA GLY A 265 10.40 -0.33 10.13
C GLY A 265 9.54 -1.56 9.87
N ALA A 266 8.65 -1.50 8.88
CA ALA A 266 7.82 -2.64 8.49
C ALA A 266 8.65 -3.79 7.90
N THR A 267 9.68 -3.48 7.13
CA THR A 267 10.63 -4.49 6.63
C THR A 267 11.30 -5.22 7.80
N LEU A 268 11.77 -4.48 8.80
CA LEU A 268 12.38 -5.06 10.00
C LEU A 268 11.39 -5.89 10.81
N GLU A 269 10.13 -5.48 10.89
CA GLU A 269 9.06 -6.26 11.54
C GLU A 269 8.81 -7.57 10.79
N LEU A 270 8.74 -7.54 9.45
CA LEU A 270 8.60 -8.74 8.62
C LEU A 270 9.79 -9.72 8.75
N LEU A 271 10.97 -9.20 9.09
CA LEU A 271 12.20 -9.98 9.26
C LEU A 271 12.51 -10.31 10.74
N ASP A 272 11.58 -10.06 11.66
CA ASP A 272 11.67 -10.35 13.10
C ASP A 272 12.86 -9.69 13.84
N VAL A 273 13.23 -8.48 13.41
CA VAL A 273 14.35 -7.75 14.03
C VAL A 273 14.02 -6.30 14.40
N PHE A 274 12.77 -5.87 14.24
CA PHE A 274 12.34 -4.50 14.56
C PHE A 274 12.54 -4.14 16.03
N GLN A 275 12.36 -5.10 16.95
CA GLN A 275 12.54 -4.93 18.39
C GLN A 275 13.98 -4.55 18.80
N TYR A 276 14.96 -4.73 17.92
CA TYR A 276 16.37 -4.34 18.19
C TYR A 276 16.67 -2.90 17.80
N THR A 277 15.72 -2.16 17.24
CA THR A 277 15.87 -0.75 16.93
C THR A 277 15.55 0.14 18.14
N ASN A 278 15.94 1.40 18.06
CA ASN A 278 15.67 2.36 19.14
C ASN A 278 14.29 3.02 18.92
N PHE A 279 13.29 2.53 19.63
CA PHE A 279 11.91 3.02 19.54
C PHE A 279 11.76 4.48 20.01
N ASP A 280 12.46 4.88 21.07
CA ASP A 280 12.36 6.23 21.61
C ASP A 280 12.91 7.29 20.64
N LYS A 281 14.03 7.00 20.00
CA LYS A 281 14.59 7.88 18.96
C LYS A 281 13.66 7.99 17.75
N ASN A 282 13.13 6.87 17.28
CA ASN A 282 12.21 6.82 16.15
C ASN A 282 10.92 7.60 16.47
N ARG A 283 10.31 7.34 17.63
CA ARG A 283 9.14 8.08 18.13
C ARG A 283 9.39 9.58 18.20
N SER A 284 10.49 9.97 18.81
CA SER A 284 10.87 11.39 18.96
C SER A 284 11.04 12.09 17.61
N PHE A 285 11.62 11.40 16.62
CA PHE A 285 11.75 11.96 15.28
C PHE A 285 10.37 12.15 14.64
N ILE A 286 9.51 11.11 14.62
CA ILE A 286 8.18 11.20 14.01
C ILE A 286 7.38 12.35 14.64
N LEU A 287 7.36 12.44 15.97
CA LEU A 287 6.64 13.51 16.67
C LEU A 287 7.25 14.91 16.41
N SER A 288 8.54 15.00 16.04
CA SER A 288 9.14 16.27 15.64
C SER A 288 8.62 16.80 14.31
N THR A 289 8.06 15.93 13.47
CA THR A 289 7.50 16.29 12.17
C THR A 289 5.99 16.55 12.22
N GLN A 290 5.37 16.37 13.38
CA GLN A 290 3.95 16.59 13.63
C GLN A 290 3.60 18.07 13.51
N ASP A 291 2.57 18.39 12.73
CA ASP A 291 2.02 19.75 12.68
C ASP A 291 1.03 19.95 13.83
N ARG A 292 1.29 20.95 14.67
CA ARG A 292 0.48 21.22 15.87
C ARG A 292 -0.81 21.99 15.58
N LEU A 293 -0.92 22.62 14.42
CA LEU A 293 -2.09 23.42 14.06
C LEU A 293 -3.07 22.62 13.22
N VAL A 294 -2.62 22.07 12.11
CA VAL A 294 -3.48 21.38 11.15
C VAL A 294 -3.48 19.86 11.33
N GLY A 295 -2.55 19.31 12.11
CA GLY A 295 -2.36 17.87 12.21
C GLY A 295 -1.58 17.29 11.04
N GLY A 296 -1.40 15.99 11.04
CA GLY A 296 -0.56 15.30 10.07
C GLY A 296 0.92 15.35 10.42
N PHE A 297 1.73 14.69 9.62
CA PHE A 297 3.18 14.65 9.73
C PHE A 297 3.81 15.12 8.43
N ALA A 298 4.92 15.84 8.54
CA ALA A 298 5.72 16.25 7.41
C ALA A 298 6.84 15.25 7.12
N LYS A 299 7.49 15.41 5.99
CA LYS A 299 8.66 14.63 5.59
C LYS A 299 9.80 14.78 6.61
N TRP A 300 10.07 16.00 7.06
CA TRP A 300 11.04 16.35 8.10
C TRP A 300 10.54 17.52 8.96
N PRO A 301 11.20 17.84 10.09
CA PRO A 301 10.81 18.94 10.95
C PRO A 301 10.74 20.28 10.17
N ASP A 302 9.85 21.16 10.62
CA ASP A 302 9.66 22.49 10.04
C ASP A 302 9.22 22.51 8.56
N SER A 303 8.56 21.44 8.12
CA SER A 303 7.98 21.31 6.78
C SER A 303 6.46 21.13 6.86
N HIS A 304 5.79 21.28 5.72
CA HIS A 304 4.34 21.11 5.64
C HIS A 304 3.94 19.63 5.62
N PRO A 305 2.92 19.22 6.38
CA PRO A 305 2.39 17.87 6.32
C PRO A 305 1.72 17.60 4.98
N ASP A 306 1.76 16.34 4.56
CA ASP A 306 1.04 15.83 3.41
C ASP A 306 0.42 14.47 3.72
N PRO A 307 -0.55 13.99 2.91
CA PRO A 307 -1.26 12.75 3.20
C PRO A 307 -0.37 11.51 3.29
N LEU A 308 0.66 11.40 2.45
CA LEU A 308 1.57 10.26 2.45
C LEU A 308 2.40 10.22 3.74
N HIS A 309 3.07 11.31 4.08
CA HIS A 309 3.90 11.37 5.29
C HIS A 309 3.05 11.34 6.57
N ALA A 310 1.85 11.94 6.54
CA ALA A 310 0.90 11.84 7.64
C ALA A 310 0.51 10.38 7.92
N TYR A 311 0.18 9.63 6.89
CA TYR A 311 -0.19 8.22 7.03
C TYR A 311 1.01 7.34 7.42
N LEU A 312 2.13 7.46 6.72
CA LEU A 312 3.30 6.61 6.99
C LEU A 312 3.96 6.93 8.33
N GLY A 313 3.94 8.17 8.76
CA GLY A 313 4.37 8.56 10.11
C GLY A 313 3.49 7.91 11.19
N LEU A 314 2.19 7.93 10.98
CA LEU A 314 1.23 7.25 11.86
C LEU A 314 1.45 5.73 11.89
N CYS A 315 1.71 5.11 10.74
CA CYS A 315 2.08 3.69 10.65
C CYS A 315 3.37 3.37 11.40
N GLY A 316 4.37 4.24 11.32
CA GLY A 316 5.60 4.12 12.09
C GLY A 316 5.35 4.13 13.59
N LEU A 317 4.50 5.02 14.08
CA LEU A 317 4.08 5.06 15.48
C LEU A 317 3.30 3.80 15.87
N SER A 318 2.43 3.30 15.00
CA SER A 318 1.70 2.06 15.23
C SER A 318 2.63 0.86 15.39
N LEU A 319 3.67 0.74 14.55
CA LEU A 319 4.67 -0.34 14.65
C LEU A 319 5.44 -0.30 15.99
N ILE A 320 5.73 0.88 16.50
CA ILE A 320 6.41 1.07 17.80
C ILE A 320 5.50 0.68 18.96
N GLY A 321 4.18 0.71 18.78
CA GLY A 321 3.18 0.47 19.80
C GLY A 321 2.73 1.73 20.53
N GLU A 322 2.68 2.88 19.86
CA GLU A 322 2.13 4.11 20.42
C GLU A 322 0.72 3.87 20.98
N PRO A 323 0.46 4.23 22.26
CA PRO A 323 -0.85 4.01 22.87
C PRO A 323 -1.99 4.68 22.10
N GLY A 324 -3.13 3.99 22.01
CA GLY A 324 -4.35 4.50 21.35
C GLY A 324 -4.35 4.30 19.83
N LEU A 325 -3.33 3.67 19.24
CA LEU A 325 -3.30 3.31 17.83
C LEU A 325 -3.58 1.82 17.62
N ARG A 326 -4.37 1.51 16.59
CA ARG A 326 -4.50 0.14 16.10
C ARG A 326 -3.19 -0.31 15.45
N LYS A 327 -2.89 -1.59 15.58
CA LYS A 327 -1.69 -2.17 14.98
C LYS A 327 -1.85 -2.28 13.47
N VAL A 328 -0.82 -1.84 12.74
CA VAL A 328 -0.71 -1.97 11.28
C VAL A 328 -0.11 -3.33 10.92
N HIS A 329 -0.68 -4.00 9.92
CA HIS A 329 -0.09 -5.20 9.33
C HIS A 329 1.07 -4.79 8.41
N PRO A 330 2.29 -5.27 8.65
CA PRO A 330 3.48 -4.74 7.98
C PRO A 330 3.57 -5.09 6.49
N ALA A 331 2.99 -6.21 6.04
CA ALA A 331 3.07 -6.60 4.63
C ALA A 331 2.00 -5.92 3.76
N LEU A 332 0.77 -5.77 4.23
CA LEU A 332 -0.33 -5.23 3.42
C LEU A 332 -0.54 -3.73 3.62
N ASN A 333 0.10 -3.15 4.63
CA ASN A 333 0.00 -1.71 4.97
C ASN A 333 -1.45 -1.24 5.22
N ILE A 334 -2.20 -2.03 5.94
CA ILE A 334 -3.52 -1.73 6.50
C ILE A 334 -3.53 -2.17 7.97
N THR A 335 -4.55 -1.78 8.74
CA THR A 335 -4.63 -2.26 10.12
C THR A 335 -4.75 -3.78 10.18
N GLN A 336 -4.30 -4.38 11.29
CA GLN A 336 -4.48 -5.80 11.55
C GLN A 336 -5.96 -6.19 11.52
N ARG A 337 -6.87 -5.30 11.93
CA ARG A 337 -8.32 -5.49 11.83
C ARG A 337 -8.78 -5.68 10.38
N ALA A 338 -8.36 -4.78 9.48
CA ALA A 338 -8.70 -4.86 8.06
C ALA A 338 -8.07 -6.09 7.39
N PHE A 339 -6.86 -6.44 7.78
CA PHE A 339 -6.17 -7.66 7.33
C PHE A 339 -6.94 -8.92 7.75
N GLN A 340 -7.37 -9.01 9.00
CA GLN A 340 -8.19 -10.13 9.50
C GLN A 340 -9.53 -10.22 8.78
N HIS A 341 -10.13 -9.08 8.41
CA HIS A 341 -11.33 -9.07 7.59
C HIS A 341 -11.08 -9.71 6.22
N ALA A 342 -9.96 -9.41 5.56
CA ALA A 342 -9.57 -10.06 4.31
C ALA A 342 -9.41 -11.58 4.49
N GLU A 343 -8.73 -12.03 5.53
CA GLU A 343 -8.58 -13.47 5.83
C GLU A 343 -9.93 -14.16 6.04
N GLN A 344 -10.86 -13.50 6.74
CA GLN A 344 -12.20 -14.03 6.95
C GLN A 344 -12.98 -14.18 5.65
N LEU A 345 -12.89 -13.21 4.75
CA LEU A 345 -13.49 -13.28 3.42
C LEU A 345 -12.91 -14.44 2.60
N GLN A 346 -11.60 -14.62 2.62
CA GLN A 346 -10.91 -15.72 1.92
C GLN A 346 -11.39 -17.08 2.42
N LEU A 347 -11.52 -17.25 3.73
CA LEU A 347 -12.06 -18.50 4.30
C LEU A 347 -13.49 -18.77 3.80
N THR A 348 -14.35 -17.76 3.82
CA THR A 348 -15.73 -17.87 3.33
C THR A 348 -15.78 -18.27 1.85
N TRP A 349 -14.91 -17.70 1.01
CA TRP A 349 -14.86 -18.05 -0.42
C TRP A 349 -14.40 -19.48 -0.66
N ARG A 350 -13.42 -19.97 0.10
CA ARG A 350 -12.91 -21.36 0.02
C ARG A 350 -13.97 -22.37 0.45
N ASP A 351 -14.71 -22.08 1.51
CA ASP A 351 -15.79 -22.95 1.98
C ASP A 351 -16.93 -23.05 0.96
N ASN A 352 -17.32 -21.94 0.35
CA ASN A 352 -18.36 -21.90 -0.69
C ASN A 352 -17.91 -22.58 -1.99
N GLY A 353 -16.63 -22.46 -2.36
CA GLY A 353 -16.05 -23.15 -3.52
C GLY A 353 -15.92 -24.66 -3.33
N GLY A 354 -15.65 -25.12 -2.10
CA GLY A 354 -15.56 -26.54 -1.76
C GLY A 354 -16.90 -27.28 -1.74
N SER A 355 -18.01 -26.56 -1.54
CA SER A 355 -19.35 -27.17 -1.53
C SER A 355 -19.89 -27.48 -2.93
N CYS A 356 -19.36 -26.83 -3.98
CA CYS A 356 -19.79 -27.05 -5.37
C CYS A 356 -19.16 -28.31 -5.97
N SER A 357 -18.03 -28.80 -5.45
CA SER A 357 -17.35 -30.02 -5.94
C SER A 357 -17.85 -31.33 -5.31
N ARG A 358 -18.81 -31.27 -4.36
CA ARG A 358 -19.40 -32.45 -3.70
C ARG A 358 -20.81 -32.81 -4.15
N ARG A 359 -21.30 -32.19 -5.24
CA ARG A 359 -22.60 -32.53 -5.82
C ARG A 359 -22.42 -32.93 -7.31
N HIS A 360 -21.70 -34.04 -7.52
CA HIS A 360 -21.85 -34.87 -8.72
C HIS A 360 -21.47 -36.32 -8.41
#